data_bf9bd91b45f65cb8f9fccb5038cb7493
#
_entry.id   bf9bd91b45f65cb8f9fccb5038cb7493
#
_cell.length_a   1.000
_cell.length_b   1.000
_cell.length_c   1.000
_cell.angle_alpha   90.00
_cell.angle_beta   90.00
_cell.angle_gamma   90.00
#
_symmetry.space_group_name_H-M   'P 1'
#
loop_
_entity.id
_entity.type
_entity.pdbx_description
1 polymer ?
#
loop_
_entity_poly.entity_id
_entity_poly.type
_entity_poly.pdbx_seq_one_letter_code
_entity_poly.pdbx_strand_id
1 'polypeptide(L)'
;DLEYSSINKYALREIKGHVNVATSLHIFVVTTVCNMSCIYCQANNGVECSHLIMNKEMAEKAVDIALQSPEQSLCFEFQGGEPLVNFDIIKHIVQYAEIHKEKHEIAYTVVTNLTLLNDEMLDFFVQYNFGISTSVDGSELVHNNNRPYADGSGTFKKVINSVERVRKAGLQVGAIETTTRFSLNFPKEIVHSYVDMGFE
;
A
#
# COMPACT_ATOMS: atom_id res chain seq x y z
N ASP A 1 40.46 -5.22 -15.49
CA ASP A 1 39.24 -4.48 -15.21
C ASP A 1 38.07 -4.82 -16.14
N LEU A 2 38.30 -5.08 -17.44
CA LEU A 2 37.27 -5.51 -18.38
C LEU A 2 36.78 -6.94 -18.13
N GLU A 3 37.66 -7.82 -17.69
CA GLU A 3 37.36 -9.23 -17.37
C GLU A 3 36.51 -9.32 -16.09
N TYR A 4 36.82 -8.53 -15.08
CA TYR A 4 36.03 -8.43 -13.84
C TYR A 4 34.63 -7.84 -14.09
N SER A 5 34.51 -6.89 -15.00
CA SER A 5 33.24 -6.29 -15.42
C SER A 5 32.36 -7.31 -16.18
N SER A 6 32.96 -8.18 -17.00
CA SER A 6 32.22 -9.20 -17.75
C SER A 6 31.72 -10.34 -16.86
N ILE A 7 32.53 -10.78 -15.88
CA ILE A 7 32.15 -11.81 -14.90
C ILE A 7 31.00 -11.30 -14.01
N ASN A 8 31.08 -10.06 -13.51
CA ASN A 8 30.01 -9.47 -12.73
C ASN A 8 28.72 -9.29 -13.54
N LYS A 9 28.81 -8.95 -14.82
CA LYS A 9 27.66 -8.82 -15.70
C LYS A 9 26.96 -10.16 -15.98
N TYR A 10 27.74 -11.24 -16.06
CA TYR A 10 27.23 -12.59 -16.22
C TYR A 10 26.55 -13.09 -14.95
N ALA A 11 27.22 -12.94 -13.80
CA ALA A 11 26.67 -13.30 -12.49
C ALA A 11 25.39 -12.52 -12.17
N LEU A 12 25.34 -11.22 -12.50
CA LEU A 12 24.13 -10.40 -12.35
C LEU A 12 22.99 -10.82 -13.29
N ARG A 13 23.29 -11.30 -14.50
CA ARG A 13 22.28 -11.83 -15.41
C ARG A 13 21.71 -13.16 -14.91
N GLU A 14 22.55 -14.05 -14.41
CA GLU A 14 22.10 -15.31 -13.79
C GLU A 14 21.24 -15.05 -12.54
N ILE A 15 21.71 -14.19 -11.63
CA ILE A 15 21.01 -13.87 -10.38
C ILE A 15 19.68 -13.14 -10.65
N LYS A 16 19.64 -12.26 -11.68
CA LYS A 16 18.45 -11.45 -12.02
C LYS A 16 17.69 -11.97 -13.23
N GLY A 17 18.08 -13.10 -13.80
CA GLY A 17 17.43 -13.66 -14.99
C GLY A 17 15.95 -13.92 -14.80
N HIS A 18 15.56 -14.34 -13.60
CA HIS A 18 14.17 -14.56 -13.23
C HIS A 18 13.33 -13.28 -13.16
N VAL A 19 13.95 -12.12 -12.87
CA VAL A 19 13.23 -10.83 -12.75
C VAL A 19 12.61 -10.36 -14.09
N ASN A 20 13.16 -10.86 -15.21
CA ASN A 20 12.69 -10.47 -16.56
C ASN A 20 11.73 -11.49 -17.19
N VAL A 21 11.36 -12.55 -16.47
CA VAL A 21 10.59 -13.66 -17.06
C VAL A 21 9.10 -13.53 -16.76
N ALA A 22 8.76 -13.02 -15.59
CA ALA A 22 7.37 -12.90 -15.18
C ALA A 22 7.17 -11.82 -14.09
N THR A 23 5.94 -11.32 -13.98
CA THR A 23 5.54 -10.36 -12.97
C THR A 23 4.60 -11.05 -11.99
N SER A 24 4.97 -11.07 -10.70
CA SER A 24 4.14 -11.59 -9.63
C SER A 24 3.42 -10.50 -8.83
N LEU A 25 3.99 -9.30 -8.75
CA LEU A 25 3.36 -8.15 -8.08
C LEU A 25 2.64 -7.27 -9.09
N HIS A 26 1.34 -7.09 -8.89
CA HIS A 26 0.49 -6.21 -9.69
C HIS A 26 -0.09 -5.14 -8.80
N ILE A 27 0.24 -3.88 -9.07
CA ILE A 27 -0.22 -2.73 -8.30
C ILE A 27 -1.43 -2.11 -8.99
N PHE A 28 -2.56 -2.10 -8.30
CA PHE A 28 -3.82 -1.49 -8.74
C PHE A 28 -3.96 -0.11 -8.10
N VAL A 29 -3.72 0.95 -8.87
CA VAL A 29 -3.99 2.33 -8.45
C VAL A 29 -5.46 2.63 -8.68
N VAL A 30 -6.29 2.36 -7.67
CA VAL A 30 -7.76 2.40 -7.81
C VAL A 30 -8.34 3.82 -7.81
N THR A 31 -7.57 4.81 -7.31
CA THR A 31 -7.94 6.22 -7.33
C THR A 31 -6.72 7.12 -7.10
N THR A 32 -6.78 8.36 -7.58
CA THR A 32 -5.82 9.41 -7.22
C THR A 32 -6.35 10.33 -6.11
N VAL A 33 -7.62 10.16 -5.70
CA VAL A 33 -8.23 10.95 -4.62
C VAL A 33 -7.68 10.50 -3.26
N CYS A 34 -7.40 11.46 -2.38
CA CYS A 34 -7.03 11.21 -1.00
C CYS A 34 -7.80 12.14 -0.05
N ASN A 35 -8.10 11.64 1.13
CA ASN A 35 -8.76 12.41 2.20
C ASN A 35 -7.76 13.10 3.15
N MET A 36 -6.45 12.98 2.90
CA MET A 36 -5.38 13.62 3.66
C MET A 36 -4.56 14.57 2.79
N SER A 37 -3.80 15.47 3.44
CA SER A 37 -2.93 16.46 2.80
C SER A 37 -1.49 16.34 3.34
N CYS A 38 -0.88 15.16 3.16
CA CYS A 38 0.48 14.91 3.62
C CYS A 38 1.47 15.88 2.93
N ILE A 39 2.35 16.52 3.72
CA ILE A 39 3.24 17.59 3.24
C ILE A 39 4.27 17.17 2.18
N TYR A 40 4.55 15.89 2.09
CA TYR A 40 5.50 15.28 1.15
C TYR A 40 4.82 14.43 0.05
N CYS A 41 3.49 14.47 -0.04
CA CYS A 41 2.75 13.61 -0.96
C CYS A 41 3.08 13.95 -2.41
N GLN A 42 3.67 13.00 -3.14
CA GLN A 42 4.00 13.17 -4.55
C GLN A 42 2.76 13.26 -5.44
N ALA A 43 1.64 12.61 -5.03
CA ALA A 43 0.39 12.62 -5.76
C ALA A 43 -0.40 13.93 -5.62
N ASN A 44 -0.05 14.79 -4.64
CA ASN A 44 -0.80 16.02 -4.31
C ASN A 44 0.04 17.30 -4.48
N ASN A 45 1.23 17.24 -5.11
CA ASN A 45 2.12 18.37 -5.26
C ASN A 45 1.72 19.31 -6.41
N GLY A 46 0.55 19.98 -6.29
CA GLY A 46 0.26 21.19 -7.07
C GLY A 46 0.08 21.04 -8.60
N VAL A 47 0.18 19.84 -9.13
CA VAL A 47 -0.29 19.55 -10.47
C VAL A 47 -1.79 19.40 -10.37
N GLU A 48 -2.56 20.04 -11.26
CA GLU A 48 -3.98 19.73 -11.47
C GLU A 48 -4.13 18.26 -11.85
N CYS A 49 -3.98 17.37 -10.87
CA CYS A 49 -4.28 15.96 -11.05
C CYS A 49 -5.79 15.87 -11.18
N SER A 50 -6.28 15.61 -12.38
CA SER A 50 -7.64 15.14 -12.57
C SER A 50 -7.88 14.01 -11.56
N HIS A 51 -8.85 14.18 -10.66
CA HIS A 51 -9.24 13.15 -9.71
C HIS A 51 -9.74 11.93 -10.50
N LEU A 52 -8.83 10.97 -10.70
CA LEU A 52 -9.14 9.74 -11.42
C LEU A 52 -9.65 8.70 -10.46
N ILE A 53 -10.74 8.06 -10.84
CA ILE A 53 -11.36 6.96 -10.11
C ILE A 53 -11.51 5.80 -11.09
N MET A 54 -10.91 4.66 -10.77
CA MET A 54 -11.02 3.45 -11.57
C MET A 54 -12.49 2.97 -11.60
N ASN A 55 -12.99 2.65 -12.77
CA ASN A 55 -14.31 2.05 -12.94
C ASN A 55 -14.19 0.51 -13.10
N LYS A 56 -15.32 -0.19 -13.11
CA LYS A 56 -15.37 -1.65 -13.19
C LYS A 56 -14.75 -2.21 -14.47
N GLU A 57 -15.02 -1.60 -15.61
CA GLU A 57 -14.48 -2.06 -16.91
C GLU A 57 -12.95 -1.99 -16.92
N MET A 58 -12.38 -0.91 -16.39
CA MET A 58 -10.92 -0.77 -16.26
C MET A 58 -10.35 -1.77 -15.27
N ALA A 59 -11.05 -2.01 -14.16
CA ALA A 59 -10.67 -2.97 -13.13
C ALA A 59 -10.60 -4.40 -13.69
N GLU A 60 -11.62 -4.84 -14.43
CA GLU A 60 -11.68 -6.15 -15.08
C GLU A 60 -10.54 -6.33 -16.09
N LYS A 61 -10.31 -5.36 -16.97
CA LYS A 61 -9.19 -5.39 -17.91
C LYS A 61 -7.82 -5.47 -17.22
N ALA A 62 -7.66 -4.77 -16.10
CA ALA A 62 -6.42 -4.82 -15.34
C ALA A 62 -6.20 -6.20 -14.70
N VAL A 63 -7.25 -6.83 -14.17
CA VAL A 63 -7.20 -8.22 -13.67
C VAL A 63 -6.87 -9.19 -14.80
N ASP A 64 -7.54 -9.08 -15.96
CA ASP A 64 -7.30 -9.95 -17.11
C ASP A 64 -5.82 -9.88 -17.57
N ILE A 65 -5.23 -8.68 -17.53
CA ILE A 65 -3.80 -8.51 -17.84
C ILE A 65 -2.93 -9.18 -16.76
N ALA A 66 -3.25 -9.00 -15.49
CA ALA A 66 -2.49 -9.59 -14.38
C ALA A 66 -2.52 -11.12 -14.42
N LEU A 67 -3.66 -11.71 -14.75
CA LEU A 67 -3.84 -13.17 -14.84
C LEU A 67 -3.14 -13.80 -16.07
N GLN A 68 -2.62 -13.01 -17.00
CA GLN A 68 -1.76 -13.52 -18.08
C GLN A 68 -0.32 -13.81 -17.61
N SER A 69 0.03 -13.47 -16.40
CA SER A 69 1.34 -13.81 -15.83
C SER A 69 1.54 -15.33 -15.83
N PRO A 70 2.72 -15.83 -16.21
CA PRO A 70 3.05 -17.25 -16.10
C PRO A 70 3.31 -17.71 -14.64
N GLU A 71 3.46 -16.76 -13.70
CA GLU A 71 3.70 -17.07 -12.28
C GLU A 71 2.46 -17.68 -11.63
N GLN A 72 2.66 -18.72 -10.82
CA GLN A 72 1.57 -19.37 -10.10
C GLN A 72 1.06 -18.51 -8.93
N SER A 73 1.99 -17.87 -8.19
CA SER A 73 1.66 -17.02 -7.05
C SER A 73 1.72 -15.55 -7.44
N LEU A 74 0.59 -14.86 -7.33
CA LEU A 74 0.46 -13.44 -7.64
C LEU A 74 0.18 -12.65 -6.36
N CYS A 75 0.59 -11.40 -6.35
CA CYS A 75 0.22 -10.42 -5.33
C CYS A 75 -0.51 -9.25 -6.00
N PHE A 76 -1.74 -9.00 -5.57
CA PHE A 76 -2.52 -7.84 -5.98
C PHE A 76 -2.46 -6.81 -4.87
N GLU A 77 -1.73 -5.74 -5.11
CA GLU A 77 -1.55 -4.65 -4.16
C GLU A 77 -2.40 -3.45 -4.55
N PHE A 78 -3.26 -3.02 -3.63
CA PHE A 78 -4.13 -1.86 -3.83
C PHE A 78 -3.45 -0.61 -3.30
N GLN A 79 -3.30 0.37 -4.18
CA GLN A 79 -2.73 1.69 -3.90
C GLN A 79 -3.60 2.80 -4.48
N GLY A 80 -3.17 4.06 -4.25
CA GLY A 80 -3.82 5.23 -4.83
C GLY A 80 -3.37 6.51 -4.14
N GLY A 81 -4.23 7.52 -4.14
CA GLY A 81 -4.16 8.57 -3.14
C GLY A 81 -4.50 7.98 -1.77
N GLU A 82 -5.78 7.59 -1.58
CA GLU A 82 -6.22 6.69 -0.51
C GLU A 82 -7.15 5.63 -1.13
N PRO A 83 -6.72 4.36 -1.23
CA PRO A 83 -7.47 3.34 -1.95
C PRO A 83 -8.86 3.06 -1.34
N LEU A 84 -9.04 3.26 -0.03
CA LEU A 84 -10.33 3.04 0.64
C LEU A 84 -11.41 4.05 0.22
N VAL A 85 -11.05 5.15 -0.45
CA VAL A 85 -12.02 6.06 -1.09
C VAL A 85 -12.79 5.34 -2.21
N ASN A 86 -12.16 4.36 -2.88
CA ASN A 86 -12.77 3.57 -3.95
C ASN A 86 -12.87 2.09 -3.56
N PHE A 87 -13.33 1.83 -2.33
CA PHE A 87 -13.39 0.47 -1.77
C PHE A 87 -14.28 -0.48 -2.58
N ASP A 88 -15.36 0.01 -3.20
CA ASP A 88 -16.22 -0.81 -4.05
C ASP A 88 -15.48 -1.41 -5.25
N ILE A 89 -14.50 -0.70 -5.79
CA ILE A 89 -13.64 -1.23 -6.85
C ILE A 89 -12.65 -2.26 -6.31
N ILE A 90 -12.12 -2.08 -5.11
CA ILE A 90 -11.29 -3.12 -4.45
C ILE A 90 -12.10 -4.41 -4.31
N LYS A 91 -13.32 -4.32 -3.77
CA LYS A 91 -14.23 -5.48 -3.68
C LYS A 91 -14.46 -6.13 -5.04
N HIS A 92 -14.73 -5.32 -6.07
CA HIS A 92 -14.99 -5.80 -7.41
C HIS A 92 -13.78 -6.53 -8.02
N ILE A 93 -12.57 -5.96 -7.89
CA ILE A 93 -11.31 -6.59 -8.36
C ILE A 93 -11.09 -7.93 -7.70
N VAL A 94 -11.21 -8.00 -6.37
CA VAL A 94 -11.01 -9.24 -5.62
C VAL A 94 -12.03 -10.29 -6.05
N GLN A 95 -13.31 -9.96 -6.09
CA GLN A 95 -14.37 -10.89 -6.47
C GLN A 95 -14.22 -11.37 -7.92
N TYR A 96 -13.89 -10.47 -8.85
CA TYR A 96 -13.63 -10.81 -10.23
C TYR A 96 -12.40 -11.71 -10.37
N ALA A 97 -11.31 -11.39 -9.69
CA ALA A 97 -10.10 -12.19 -9.67
C ALA A 97 -10.34 -13.60 -9.10
N GLU A 98 -11.09 -13.72 -8.00
CA GLU A 98 -11.43 -15.03 -7.39
C GLU A 98 -12.22 -15.95 -8.34
N ILE A 99 -13.05 -15.37 -9.21
CA ILE A 99 -13.81 -16.13 -10.22
C ILE A 99 -12.91 -16.57 -11.40
N HIS A 100 -11.93 -15.75 -11.79
CA HIS A 100 -11.15 -15.94 -13.03
C HIS A 100 -9.70 -16.40 -12.79
N LYS A 101 -9.25 -16.54 -11.54
CA LYS A 101 -7.85 -16.85 -11.19
C LYS A 101 -7.34 -18.21 -11.68
N GLU A 102 -8.23 -19.12 -12.09
CA GLU A 102 -7.87 -20.47 -12.58
C GLU A 102 -6.82 -21.18 -11.70
N LYS A 103 -5.57 -21.22 -12.20
CA LYS A 103 -4.41 -21.87 -11.56
C LYS A 103 -3.64 -20.96 -10.58
N HIS A 104 -3.98 -19.68 -10.53
CA HIS A 104 -3.21 -18.74 -9.72
C HIS A 104 -3.64 -18.74 -8.25
N GLU A 105 -2.66 -18.60 -7.36
CA GLU A 105 -2.84 -18.27 -5.96
C GLU A 105 -2.59 -16.77 -5.81
N ILE A 106 -3.60 -16.02 -5.34
CA ILE A 106 -3.53 -14.55 -5.26
C ILE A 106 -3.50 -14.13 -3.80
N ALA A 107 -2.42 -13.45 -3.41
CA ALA A 107 -2.34 -12.71 -2.16
C ALA A 107 -2.84 -11.28 -2.39
N TYR A 108 -3.64 -10.76 -1.48
CA TYR A 108 -4.16 -9.40 -1.53
C TYR A 108 -3.49 -8.53 -0.49
N THR A 109 -3.03 -7.34 -0.90
CA THR A 109 -2.43 -6.35 0.00
C THR A 109 -3.00 -4.97 -0.26
N VAL A 110 -3.00 -4.12 0.75
CA VAL A 110 -3.43 -2.72 0.62
C VAL A 110 -2.48 -1.78 1.35
N VAL A 111 -2.11 -0.69 0.67
CA VAL A 111 -1.34 0.41 1.25
C VAL A 111 -2.30 1.57 1.49
N THR A 112 -2.63 1.83 2.75
CA THR A 112 -3.69 2.76 3.14
C THR A 112 -3.32 3.59 4.37
N ASN A 113 -3.85 4.80 4.48
CA ASN A 113 -3.74 5.60 5.70
C ASN A 113 -4.69 5.14 6.83
N LEU A 114 -5.54 4.17 6.58
CA LEU A 114 -6.50 3.56 7.51
C LEU A 114 -7.53 4.51 8.16
N THR A 115 -7.57 5.79 7.80
CA THR A 115 -8.50 6.74 8.43
C THR A 115 -9.96 6.50 8.03
N LEU A 116 -10.20 5.84 6.90
CA LEU A 116 -11.54 5.50 6.39
C LEU A 116 -12.01 4.10 6.80
N LEU A 117 -11.16 3.31 7.49
CA LEU A 117 -11.49 1.94 7.87
C LEU A 117 -12.80 1.88 8.67
N ASN A 118 -13.77 1.11 8.16
CA ASN A 118 -15.03 0.78 8.82
C ASN A 118 -15.15 -0.74 9.04
N ASP A 119 -16.26 -1.21 9.61
CA ASP A 119 -16.44 -2.63 9.93
C ASP A 119 -16.61 -3.47 8.66
N GLU A 120 -17.33 -2.98 7.64
CA GLU A 120 -17.49 -3.67 6.35
C GLU A 120 -16.13 -3.91 5.68
N MET A 121 -15.27 -2.89 5.66
CA MET A 121 -13.91 -2.99 5.10
C MET A 121 -13.07 -4.00 5.88
N LEU A 122 -13.15 -3.96 7.21
CA LEU A 122 -12.40 -4.85 8.08
C LEU A 122 -12.83 -6.30 7.89
N ASP A 123 -14.14 -6.57 7.87
CA ASP A 123 -14.69 -7.91 7.63
C ASP A 123 -14.24 -8.47 6.27
N PHE A 124 -14.24 -7.62 5.24
CA PHE A 124 -13.75 -7.99 3.91
C PHE A 124 -12.26 -8.32 3.92
N PHE A 125 -11.44 -7.53 4.61
CA PHE A 125 -10.01 -7.80 4.72
C PHE A 125 -9.72 -9.09 5.49
N VAL A 126 -10.51 -9.40 6.51
CA VAL A 126 -10.43 -10.68 7.23
C VAL A 126 -10.82 -11.85 6.31
N GLN A 127 -11.93 -11.71 5.58
CA GLN A 127 -12.43 -12.75 4.68
C GLN A 127 -11.39 -13.17 3.63
N TYR A 128 -10.63 -12.22 3.08
CA TYR A 128 -9.65 -12.47 2.03
C TYR A 128 -8.20 -12.45 2.53
N ASN A 129 -7.99 -12.47 3.84
CA ASN A 129 -6.69 -12.48 4.50
C ASN A 129 -5.71 -11.41 3.96
N PHE A 130 -6.16 -10.16 3.93
CA PHE A 130 -5.36 -9.06 3.40
C PHE A 130 -4.11 -8.78 4.23
N GLY A 131 -2.97 -8.60 3.55
CA GLY A 131 -1.83 -7.90 4.11
C GLY A 131 -2.08 -6.39 4.12
N ILE A 132 -1.86 -5.72 5.25
CA ILE A 132 -2.11 -4.29 5.38
C ILE A 132 -0.80 -3.56 5.65
N SER A 133 -0.51 -2.54 4.85
CA SER A 133 0.57 -1.59 5.09
C SER A 133 -0.04 -0.22 5.34
N THR A 134 0.30 0.40 6.47
CA THR A 134 -0.16 1.74 6.79
C THR A 134 0.99 2.71 6.92
N SER A 135 0.67 3.99 7.01
CA SER A 135 1.66 5.06 7.11
C SER A 135 1.59 5.67 8.50
N VAL A 136 2.70 5.57 9.24
CA VAL A 136 2.84 6.20 10.57
C VAL A 136 4.22 6.86 10.64
N ASP A 137 4.30 8.16 10.88
CA ASP A 137 5.58 8.88 10.87
C ASP A 137 6.18 9.06 12.28
N GLY A 138 5.88 8.14 13.20
CA GLY A 138 6.41 8.16 14.57
C GLY A 138 5.41 8.69 15.60
N SER A 139 5.83 9.62 16.47
CA SER A 139 4.97 10.18 17.52
C SER A 139 3.80 10.99 16.98
N GLU A 140 2.78 11.23 17.83
CA GLU A 140 1.61 12.05 17.44
C GLU A 140 2.02 13.42 16.88
N LEU A 141 3.04 14.05 17.47
CA LEU A 141 3.56 15.34 17.00
C LEU A 141 4.11 15.26 15.58
N VAL A 142 4.97 14.29 15.31
CA VAL A 142 5.62 14.13 14.00
C VAL A 142 4.61 13.71 12.97
N HIS A 143 3.77 12.73 13.29
CA HIS A 143 2.76 12.23 12.37
C HIS A 143 1.77 13.32 11.96
N ASN A 144 1.21 14.06 12.92
CA ASN A 144 0.21 15.10 12.65
C ASN A 144 0.81 16.29 11.88
N ASN A 145 2.09 16.61 12.07
CA ASN A 145 2.79 17.61 11.26
C ASN A 145 2.92 17.17 9.81
N ASN A 146 3.21 15.90 9.58
CA ASN A 146 3.51 15.37 8.26
C ASN A 146 2.26 14.94 7.49
N ARG A 147 1.24 14.44 8.19
CA ARG A 147 0.05 13.77 7.63
C ARG A 147 -1.27 14.35 8.16
N PRO A 148 -1.52 15.66 8.03
CA PRO A 148 -2.79 16.24 8.44
C PRO A 148 -3.93 15.88 7.46
N TYR A 149 -5.18 16.05 7.92
CA TYR A 149 -6.31 16.22 7.01
C TYR A 149 -6.22 17.55 6.23
N ALA A 150 -7.08 17.72 5.23
CA ALA A 150 -7.11 18.94 4.42
C ALA A 150 -7.45 20.21 5.23
N ASP A 151 -8.18 20.06 6.35
CA ASP A 151 -8.49 21.14 7.30
C ASP A 151 -7.38 21.41 8.33
N GLY A 152 -6.25 20.71 8.23
CA GLY A 152 -5.12 20.81 9.14
C GLY A 152 -5.26 20.01 10.45
N SER A 153 -6.37 19.32 10.68
CA SER A 153 -6.54 18.49 11.86
C SER A 153 -5.67 17.24 11.83
N GLY A 154 -5.29 16.74 13.02
CA GLY A 154 -4.40 15.58 13.17
C GLY A 154 -5.09 14.25 12.86
N THR A 155 -4.35 13.31 12.31
CA THR A 155 -4.84 11.98 11.89
C THR A 155 -4.34 10.85 12.77
N PHE A 156 -3.30 11.06 13.57
CA PHE A 156 -2.60 10.02 14.36
C PHE A 156 -3.54 9.11 15.16
N LYS A 157 -4.40 9.71 16.00
CA LYS A 157 -5.31 8.93 16.87
C LYS A 157 -6.25 8.03 16.07
N LYS A 158 -6.74 8.52 14.91
CA LYS A 158 -7.61 7.74 14.05
C LYS A 158 -6.87 6.57 13.42
N VAL A 159 -5.64 6.80 12.95
CA VAL A 159 -4.78 5.76 12.36
C VAL A 159 -4.47 4.68 13.41
N ILE A 160 -3.99 5.06 14.60
CA ILE A 160 -3.63 4.08 15.65
C ILE A 160 -4.84 3.28 16.13
N ASN A 161 -6.00 3.90 16.30
CA ASN A 161 -7.22 3.16 16.60
C ASN A 161 -7.55 2.13 15.51
N SER A 162 -7.38 2.49 14.22
CA SER A 162 -7.60 1.56 13.13
C SER A 162 -6.58 0.43 13.10
N VAL A 163 -5.31 0.70 13.40
CA VAL A 163 -4.26 -0.33 13.56
C VAL A 163 -4.64 -1.34 14.64
N GLU A 164 -5.11 -0.85 15.81
CA GLU A 164 -5.56 -1.73 16.89
C GLU A 164 -6.75 -2.61 16.46
N ARG A 165 -7.72 -2.04 15.71
CA ARG A 165 -8.86 -2.80 15.19
C ARG A 165 -8.42 -3.90 14.23
N VAL A 166 -7.49 -3.61 13.33
CA VAL A 166 -6.90 -4.59 12.39
C VAL A 166 -6.23 -5.73 13.16
N ARG A 167 -5.40 -5.41 14.15
CA ARG A 167 -4.72 -6.42 14.97
C ARG A 167 -5.70 -7.27 15.79
N LYS A 168 -6.72 -6.65 16.39
CA LYS A 168 -7.78 -7.36 17.13
C LYS A 168 -8.59 -8.31 16.23
N ALA A 169 -8.71 -8.00 14.95
CA ALA A 169 -9.32 -8.87 13.95
C ALA A 169 -8.41 -10.02 13.47
N GLY A 170 -7.17 -10.11 13.98
CA GLY A 170 -6.22 -11.18 13.66
C GLY A 170 -5.38 -10.93 12.40
N LEU A 171 -5.47 -9.74 11.79
CA LEU A 171 -4.65 -9.38 10.63
C LEU A 171 -3.32 -8.75 11.05
N GLN A 172 -2.31 -8.98 10.20
CA GLN A 172 -1.04 -8.29 10.32
C GLN A 172 -1.11 -6.90 9.68
N VAL A 173 -0.48 -5.92 10.34
CA VAL A 173 -0.35 -4.57 9.81
C VAL A 173 1.09 -4.09 9.98
N GLY A 174 1.74 -3.79 8.85
CA GLY A 174 3.03 -3.11 8.80
C GLY A 174 2.86 -1.59 8.76
N ALA A 175 3.89 -0.85 9.14
CA ALA A 175 3.91 0.59 9.04
C ALA A 175 5.12 1.09 8.27
N ILE A 176 4.92 2.18 7.50
CA ILE A 176 5.96 2.87 6.75
C ILE A 176 6.06 4.29 7.29
N GLU A 177 7.28 4.71 7.60
CA GLU A 177 7.63 6.07 7.97
C GLU A 177 8.20 6.82 6.77
N THR A 178 7.89 8.11 6.62
CA THR A 178 8.53 8.98 5.66
C THR A 178 9.32 10.07 6.39
N THR A 179 10.64 9.97 6.32
CA THR A 179 11.54 10.95 6.93
C THR A 179 11.46 12.29 6.22
N THR A 180 11.13 13.33 6.95
CA THR A 180 11.08 14.71 6.49
C THR A 180 12.13 15.57 7.21
N ARG A 181 12.38 16.79 6.70
CA ARG A 181 13.25 17.74 7.40
C ARG A 181 12.78 17.99 8.85
N PHE A 182 11.48 18.00 9.09
CA PHE A 182 10.92 18.17 10.43
C PHE A 182 11.21 16.94 11.31
N SER A 183 10.96 15.73 10.82
CA SER A 183 11.13 14.48 11.56
C SER A 183 12.59 14.18 11.91
N LEU A 184 13.57 14.72 11.18
CA LEU A 184 15.00 14.60 11.50
C LEU A 184 15.36 15.17 12.89
N ASN A 185 14.52 16.02 13.48
CA ASN A 185 14.72 16.52 14.85
C ASN A 185 14.29 15.51 15.93
N PHE A 186 13.61 14.43 15.57
CA PHE A 186 12.94 13.49 16.49
C PHE A 186 13.32 11.99 16.24
N PRO A 187 14.58 11.64 15.88
CA PRO A 187 14.88 10.27 15.45
C PRO A 187 14.68 9.24 16.56
N LYS A 188 14.98 9.60 17.81
CA LYS A 188 14.78 8.69 18.96
C LYS A 188 13.31 8.50 19.29
N GLU A 189 12.55 9.56 19.27
CA GLU A 189 11.10 9.55 19.50
C GLU A 189 10.36 8.73 18.45
N ILE A 190 10.80 8.79 17.18
CA ILE A 190 10.23 7.98 16.11
C ILE A 190 10.46 6.50 16.41
N VAL A 191 11.71 6.08 16.68
CA VAL A 191 12.04 4.69 16.98
C VAL A 191 11.28 4.20 18.21
N HIS A 192 11.27 4.97 19.32
CA HIS A 192 10.53 4.61 20.52
C HIS A 192 9.04 4.46 20.24
N SER A 193 8.44 5.39 19.46
CA SER A 193 7.03 5.30 19.09
C SER A 193 6.69 4.04 18.34
N TYR A 194 7.56 3.58 17.42
CA TYR A 194 7.37 2.32 16.70
C TYR A 194 7.40 1.11 17.62
N VAL A 195 8.37 1.07 18.55
CA VAL A 195 8.48 0.01 19.56
C VAL A 195 7.23 0.01 20.47
N ASP A 196 6.83 1.18 20.97
CA ASP A 196 5.67 1.32 21.88
C ASP A 196 4.35 0.93 21.18
N MET A 197 4.23 1.22 19.87
CA MET A 197 3.09 0.81 19.05
C MET A 197 3.16 -0.65 18.59
N GLY A 198 4.25 -1.38 18.92
CA GLY A 198 4.43 -2.79 18.53
C GLY A 198 4.57 -3.00 17.04
N PHE A 199 5.22 -2.09 16.32
CA PHE A 199 5.73 -2.31 14.97
C PHE A 199 7.15 -2.87 15.05
N GLU A 200 7.40 -3.97 14.34
CA GLU A 200 8.71 -4.64 14.24
C GLU A 200 9.50 -4.15 13.03
#